data_f7c4e5f9ad1f0829caf2334699954e73
#
_entry.id   f7c4e5f9ad1f0829caf2334699954e73
#
_cell.length_a   1.000
_cell.length_b   1.000
_cell.length_c   1.000
_cell.angle_alpha   90.00
_cell.angle_beta   90.00
_cell.angle_gamma   90.00
#
_symmetry.space_group_name_H-M   'P 1'
#
loop_
_entity.id
_entity.type
_entity.pdbx_description
1 polymer ?
#
loop_
_entity_poly.entity_id
_entity_poly.type
_entity_poly.pdbx_seq_one_letter_code
_entity_poly.pdbx_strand_id
1 'polypeptide(L)'
;NGVTSIAMESTGTYWQNLFSTLVGQGFDVILVNGRQTKNIKGKKTDIKDCQWIQKLHSLGLLSASFLPDSDTDTVRTYSRHRQNLLKQSASCTRRMQKYLRLMNMRLEVVVRDIVGLTGSCIIEAFLNGEHKGEELAKLRHYNCRKSEEEIAKALQFNGRKDYLFALKQEWDSYKHLKQQIMDTDLQIDRLLKEFIEKDEHKK
;
A
#
# COMPACT_ATOMS: atom_id res chain seq x y z
N ASN A 1 40.97 10.78 -14.52
CA ASN A 1 41.01 9.32 -14.65
C ASN A 1 40.35 8.78 -15.92
N GLY A 2 39.83 9.64 -16.83
CA GLY A 2 39.29 9.23 -18.13
C GLY A 2 37.98 8.41 -18.11
N VAL A 3 37.27 8.29 -16.97
CA VAL A 3 35.98 7.66 -16.92
C VAL A 3 34.93 8.64 -17.42
N THR A 4 34.21 8.26 -18.45
CA THR A 4 33.17 9.10 -19.08
C THR A 4 31.77 8.48 -18.93
N SER A 5 31.68 7.17 -18.79
CA SER A 5 30.42 6.40 -18.74
C SER A 5 30.43 5.42 -17.58
N ILE A 6 29.28 5.28 -16.91
CA ILE A 6 29.09 4.45 -15.70
C ILE A 6 27.83 3.61 -15.88
N ALA A 7 27.91 2.31 -15.61
CA ALA A 7 26.74 1.44 -15.52
C ALA A 7 26.47 1.07 -14.06
N MET A 8 25.21 1.13 -13.63
CA MET A 8 24.82 0.77 -12.29
C MET A 8 23.49 -0.02 -12.28
N GLU A 9 23.37 -0.94 -11.32
CA GLU A 9 22.17 -1.76 -11.17
C GLU A 9 21.10 -1.06 -10.32
N SER A 10 19.85 -1.14 -10.73
CA SER A 10 18.69 -0.58 -10.02
C SER A 10 18.22 -1.46 -8.86
N THR A 11 19.13 -1.84 -7.95
CA THR A 11 18.80 -2.65 -6.80
C THR A 11 18.40 -1.80 -5.59
N GLY A 12 17.22 -2.06 -5.04
CA GLY A 12 16.69 -1.32 -3.89
C GLY A 12 16.53 0.17 -4.15
N THR A 13 16.90 1.00 -3.15
CA THR A 13 16.83 2.47 -3.21
C THR A 13 18.21 3.14 -3.29
N TYR A 14 19.28 2.36 -3.21
CA TYR A 14 20.66 2.88 -3.07
C TYR A 14 21.15 3.62 -4.33
N TRP A 15 20.62 3.26 -5.49
CA TRP A 15 21.07 3.81 -6.77
C TRP A 15 20.60 5.26 -7.00
N GLN A 16 19.44 5.67 -6.45
CA GLN A 16 18.77 6.93 -6.82
C GLN A 16 19.64 8.17 -6.56
N ASN A 17 20.12 8.34 -5.32
CA ASN A 17 20.96 9.49 -4.97
C ASN A 17 22.30 9.47 -5.70
N LEU A 18 22.93 8.31 -5.82
CA LEU A 18 24.19 8.16 -6.52
C LEU A 18 24.02 8.46 -8.01
N PHE A 19 22.96 7.95 -8.64
CA PHE A 19 22.62 8.23 -10.03
C PHE A 19 22.48 9.75 -10.27
N SER A 20 21.66 10.41 -9.46
CA SER A 20 21.42 11.86 -9.59
C SER A 20 22.72 12.67 -9.41
N THR A 21 23.56 12.28 -8.44
CA THR A 21 24.85 12.94 -8.21
C THR A 21 25.79 12.79 -9.40
N LEU A 22 25.92 11.57 -9.96
CA LEU A 22 26.80 11.29 -11.09
C LEU A 22 26.34 12.01 -12.37
N VAL A 23 25.04 11.96 -12.65
CA VAL A 23 24.46 12.71 -13.78
C VAL A 23 24.67 14.21 -13.61
N GLY A 24 24.48 14.75 -12.41
CA GLY A 24 24.73 16.17 -12.09
C GLY A 24 26.19 16.59 -12.26
N GLN A 25 27.13 15.66 -12.18
CA GLN A 25 28.56 15.88 -12.44
C GLN A 25 28.96 15.66 -13.91
N GLY A 26 28.00 15.39 -14.80
CA GLY A 26 28.22 15.26 -16.24
C GLY A 26 28.66 13.86 -16.73
N PHE A 27 28.56 12.83 -15.89
CA PHE A 27 28.79 11.46 -16.33
C PHE A 27 27.62 10.94 -17.16
N ASP A 28 27.94 10.14 -18.19
CA ASP A 28 26.94 9.30 -18.86
C ASP A 28 26.63 8.07 -18.01
N VAL A 29 25.44 8.03 -17.40
CA VAL A 29 25.08 6.97 -16.45
C VAL A 29 23.97 6.10 -17.02
N ILE A 30 24.25 4.81 -17.18
CA ILE A 30 23.28 3.80 -17.59
C ILE A 30 22.78 3.04 -16.37
N LEU A 31 21.49 3.19 -16.06
CA LEU A 31 20.83 2.37 -15.05
C LEU A 31 20.29 1.09 -15.67
N VAL A 32 20.65 -0.07 -15.14
CA VAL A 32 20.23 -1.36 -15.68
C VAL A 32 19.40 -2.17 -14.69
N ASN A 33 18.48 -2.97 -15.22
CA ASN A 33 17.67 -3.87 -14.39
C ASN A 33 18.49 -5.10 -13.99
N GLY A 34 18.50 -5.46 -12.72
CA GLY A 34 19.19 -6.65 -12.20
C GLY A 34 18.79 -7.98 -12.84
N ARG A 35 17.70 -8.03 -13.63
CA ARG A 35 17.38 -9.20 -14.44
C ARG A 35 18.34 -9.37 -15.63
N GLN A 36 18.88 -8.29 -16.17
CA GLN A 36 19.84 -8.33 -17.28
C GLN A 36 21.24 -8.75 -16.82
N THR A 37 21.55 -8.51 -15.56
CA THR A 37 22.86 -8.81 -14.96
C THR A 37 22.91 -10.19 -14.28
N LYS A 38 21.76 -10.85 -14.06
CA LYS A 38 21.62 -12.15 -13.38
C LYS A 38 22.05 -13.32 -14.25
N ASN A 39 23.33 -13.56 -14.46
CA ASN A 39 23.72 -14.78 -15.19
C ASN A 39 25.04 -15.44 -14.73
N ILE A 40 25.47 -15.23 -13.48
CA ILE A 40 26.70 -15.84 -13.02
C ILE A 40 26.36 -16.99 -12.04
N LYS A 41 26.66 -18.22 -12.46
CA LYS A 41 26.73 -19.36 -11.55
C LYS A 41 28.05 -19.30 -10.78
N GLY A 42 28.00 -19.24 -9.44
CA GLY A 42 29.18 -19.24 -8.59
C GLY A 42 29.03 -18.40 -7.32
N LYS A 43 30.10 -18.32 -6.54
CA LYS A 43 30.13 -17.50 -5.31
C LYS A 43 29.89 -16.03 -5.66
N LYS A 44 28.74 -15.50 -5.31
CA LYS A 44 28.34 -14.12 -5.54
C LYS A 44 29.07 -13.20 -4.57
N THR A 45 29.75 -12.19 -5.08
CA THR A 45 30.36 -11.10 -4.30
C THR A 45 30.12 -9.79 -5.03
N ASP A 46 29.98 -8.70 -4.31
CA ASP A 46 29.74 -7.37 -4.89
C ASP A 46 30.82 -6.98 -5.92
N ILE A 47 32.09 -7.35 -5.64
CA ILE A 47 33.19 -7.10 -6.57
C ILE A 47 33.00 -7.83 -7.90
N LYS A 48 32.59 -9.11 -7.87
CA LYS A 48 32.33 -9.89 -9.09
C LYS A 48 31.13 -9.36 -9.86
N ASP A 49 30.10 -8.93 -9.14
CA ASP A 49 28.91 -8.33 -9.75
C ASP A 49 29.28 -6.99 -10.44
N CYS A 50 30.11 -6.14 -9.82
CA CYS A 50 30.63 -4.93 -10.44
C CYS A 50 31.49 -5.21 -11.67
N GLN A 51 32.41 -6.17 -11.59
CA GLN A 51 33.27 -6.56 -12.73
C GLN A 51 32.44 -7.11 -13.90
N TRP A 52 31.37 -7.83 -13.60
CA TRP A 52 30.46 -8.36 -14.61
C TRP A 52 29.65 -7.24 -15.29
N ILE A 53 29.09 -6.34 -14.51
CA ILE A 53 28.36 -5.16 -15.05
C ILE A 53 29.30 -4.32 -15.92
N GLN A 54 30.52 -4.07 -15.46
CA GLN A 54 31.54 -3.34 -16.21
C GLN A 54 31.86 -4.03 -17.55
N LYS A 55 32.03 -5.37 -17.53
CA LYS A 55 32.29 -6.14 -18.76
C LYS A 55 31.13 -6.04 -19.77
N LEU A 56 29.88 -6.23 -19.27
CA LEU A 56 28.70 -6.11 -20.13
C LEU A 56 28.56 -4.69 -20.71
N HIS A 57 28.85 -3.68 -19.89
CA HIS A 57 28.84 -2.28 -20.32
C HIS A 57 29.85 -2.00 -21.43
N SER A 58 31.09 -2.44 -21.24
CA SER A 58 32.16 -2.28 -22.23
C SER A 58 31.89 -3.00 -23.57
N LEU A 59 31.06 -4.05 -23.54
CA LEU A 59 30.64 -4.80 -24.74
C LEU A 59 29.34 -4.23 -25.36
N GLY A 60 28.74 -3.18 -24.79
CA GLY A 60 27.48 -2.62 -25.29
C GLY A 60 26.26 -3.55 -25.08
N LEU A 61 26.33 -4.52 -24.18
CA LEU A 61 25.29 -5.54 -23.97
C LEU A 61 24.22 -5.13 -22.92
N LEU A 62 24.36 -3.95 -22.34
CA LEU A 62 23.38 -3.44 -21.35
C LEU A 62 22.37 -2.52 -22.02
N SER A 63 21.08 -2.75 -21.72
CA SER A 63 20.00 -1.85 -22.11
C SER A 63 19.62 -0.96 -20.93
N ALA A 64 19.54 0.34 -21.15
CA ALA A 64 19.13 1.30 -20.14
C ALA A 64 17.70 1.01 -19.65
N SER A 65 17.50 1.09 -18.34
CA SER A 65 16.17 1.09 -17.75
C SER A 65 15.47 2.41 -18.05
N PHE A 66 14.18 2.34 -18.33
CA PHE A 66 13.37 3.55 -18.46
C PHE A 66 13.31 4.29 -17.12
N LEU A 67 13.75 5.53 -17.12
CA LEU A 67 13.61 6.47 -16.00
C LEU A 67 12.49 7.44 -16.35
N PRO A 68 11.41 7.48 -15.57
CA PRO A 68 10.39 8.49 -15.77
C PRO A 68 10.95 9.89 -15.43
N ASP A 69 10.32 10.92 -15.97
CA ASP A 69 10.55 12.29 -15.52
C ASP A 69 10.18 12.47 -14.04
N SER A 70 10.62 13.57 -13.43
CA SER A 70 10.42 13.86 -12.01
C SER A 70 8.94 13.89 -11.61
N ASP A 71 8.09 14.42 -12.48
CA ASP A 71 6.67 14.57 -12.23
C ASP A 71 5.99 13.20 -12.22
N THR A 72 6.28 12.37 -13.21
CA THR A 72 5.81 10.97 -13.27
C THR A 72 6.33 10.14 -12.08
N ASP A 73 7.59 10.32 -11.67
CA ASP A 73 8.14 9.57 -10.52
C ASP A 73 7.48 9.99 -9.21
N THR A 74 7.11 11.26 -9.07
CA THR A 74 6.36 11.75 -7.91
C THR A 74 4.98 11.08 -7.83
N VAL A 75 4.21 11.04 -8.91
CA VAL A 75 2.90 10.34 -8.95
C VAL A 75 3.06 8.85 -8.67
N ARG A 76 4.09 8.20 -9.21
CA ARG A 76 4.39 6.78 -8.93
C ARG A 76 4.67 6.54 -7.45
N THR A 77 5.38 7.45 -6.79
CA THR A 77 5.68 7.36 -5.37
C THR A 77 4.40 7.40 -4.53
N TYR A 78 3.53 8.38 -4.75
CA TYR A 78 2.24 8.45 -4.04
C TYR A 78 1.33 7.27 -4.36
N SER A 79 1.26 6.84 -5.62
CA SER A 79 0.44 5.69 -6.02
C SER A 79 0.90 4.38 -5.35
N ARG A 80 2.22 4.16 -5.24
CA ARG A 80 2.78 3.00 -4.53
C ARG A 80 2.53 3.09 -3.02
N HIS A 81 2.66 4.28 -2.45
CA HIS A 81 2.33 4.50 -1.03
C HIS A 81 0.86 4.19 -0.77
N ARG A 82 -0.04 4.72 -1.59
CA ARG A 82 -1.49 4.41 -1.54
C ARG A 82 -1.77 2.91 -1.60
N GLN A 83 -1.13 2.20 -2.53
CA GLN A 83 -1.29 0.73 -2.62
C GLN A 83 -0.85 0.01 -1.33
N ASN A 84 0.22 0.47 -0.69
CA ASN A 84 0.68 -0.11 0.57
C ASN A 84 -0.32 0.15 1.70
N LEU A 85 -0.87 1.35 1.80
CA LEU A 85 -1.92 1.69 2.77
C LEU A 85 -3.18 0.83 2.56
N LEU A 86 -3.61 0.62 1.32
CA LEU A 86 -4.73 -0.26 0.98
C LEU A 86 -4.48 -1.72 1.42
N LYS A 87 -3.27 -2.24 1.20
CA LYS A 87 -2.90 -3.60 1.66
C LYS A 87 -2.92 -3.71 3.19
N GLN A 88 -2.45 -2.69 3.89
CA GLN A 88 -2.47 -2.64 5.35
C GLN A 88 -3.92 -2.57 5.87
N SER A 89 -4.75 -1.72 5.30
CA SER A 89 -6.18 -1.60 5.63
C SER A 89 -6.93 -2.92 5.43
N ALA A 90 -6.72 -3.60 4.30
CA ALA A 90 -7.29 -4.93 4.06
C ALA A 90 -6.79 -5.98 5.08
N SER A 91 -5.57 -5.84 5.58
CA SER A 91 -5.05 -6.72 6.65
C SER A 91 -5.73 -6.45 7.99
N CYS A 92 -5.97 -5.18 8.35
CA CYS A 92 -6.77 -4.82 9.53
C CYS A 92 -8.19 -5.41 9.43
N THR A 93 -8.86 -5.26 8.30
CA THR A 93 -10.21 -5.81 8.08
C THR A 93 -10.25 -7.33 8.29
N ARG A 94 -9.27 -8.07 7.77
CA ARG A 94 -9.19 -9.54 8.00
C ARG A 94 -8.97 -9.89 9.46
N ARG A 95 -8.14 -9.12 10.21
CA ARG A 95 -7.93 -9.35 11.64
C ARG A 95 -9.17 -9.00 12.45
N MET A 96 -9.88 -7.92 12.10
CA MET A 96 -11.17 -7.58 12.73
C MET A 96 -12.19 -8.70 12.53
N GLN A 97 -12.35 -9.23 11.31
CA GLN A 97 -13.22 -10.38 11.05
C GLN A 97 -12.87 -11.59 11.92
N LYS A 98 -11.57 -11.89 12.07
CA LYS A 98 -11.11 -12.97 12.94
C LYS A 98 -11.56 -12.75 14.38
N TYR A 99 -11.32 -11.56 14.94
CA TYR A 99 -11.70 -11.27 16.33
C TYR A 99 -13.22 -11.28 16.53
N LEU A 100 -13.99 -10.73 15.60
CA LEU A 100 -15.45 -10.80 15.64
C LEU A 100 -15.93 -12.26 15.68
N ARG A 101 -15.41 -13.14 14.82
CA ARG A 101 -15.75 -14.58 14.85
C ARG A 101 -15.39 -15.25 16.16
N LEU A 102 -14.21 -14.97 16.72
CA LEU A 102 -13.78 -15.53 17.99
C LEU A 102 -14.65 -15.06 19.17
N MET A 103 -15.34 -13.93 19.02
CA MET A 103 -16.33 -13.43 19.97
C MET A 103 -17.75 -13.89 19.67
N ASN A 104 -17.96 -14.79 18.71
CA ASN A 104 -19.27 -15.24 18.21
C ASN A 104 -20.12 -14.08 17.61
N MET A 105 -19.46 -13.04 17.13
CA MET A 105 -20.05 -11.90 16.42
C MET A 105 -19.90 -12.14 14.91
N ARG A 106 -20.87 -12.84 14.31
CA ARG A 106 -20.78 -13.28 12.89
C ARG A 106 -21.28 -12.20 11.93
N LEU A 107 -20.72 -11.01 12.06
CA LEU A 107 -21.13 -9.83 11.27
C LEU A 107 -20.99 -10.03 9.76
N GLU A 108 -19.99 -10.77 9.31
CA GLU A 108 -19.75 -11.05 7.89
C GLU A 108 -20.83 -11.91 7.20
N VAL A 109 -21.68 -12.56 7.99
CA VAL A 109 -22.79 -13.38 7.44
C VAL A 109 -24.00 -12.49 7.13
N VAL A 110 -24.13 -11.36 7.78
CA VAL A 110 -25.28 -10.47 7.72
C VAL A 110 -25.02 -9.18 6.97
N VAL A 111 -23.75 -8.75 6.84
CA VAL A 111 -23.37 -7.60 6.03
C VAL A 111 -22.42 -8.03 4.92
N ARG A 112 -22.48 -7.36 3.78
CA ARG A 112 -21.58 -7.63 2.65
C ARG A 112 -20.14 -7.22 2.95
N ASP A 113 -19.99 -6.12 3.69
CA ASP A 113 -18.71 -5.56 4.07
C ASP A 113 -18.77 -5.08 5.53
N ILE A 114 -17.90 -5.62 6.37
CA ILE A 114 -17.87 -5.28 7.80
C ILE A 114 -17.43 -3.84 8.07
N VAL A 115 -16.74 -3.22 7.14
CA VAL A 115 -16.31 -1.81 7.21
C VAL A 115 -17.18 -0.88 6.37
N GLY A 116 -18.26 -1.38 5.78
CA GLY A 116 -19.31 -0.60 5.14
C GLY A 116 -20.21 0.11 6.16
N LEU A 117 -21.21 0.86 5.70
CA LEU A 117 -22.07 1.68 6.57
C LEU A 117 -22.65 0.92 7.76
N THR A 118 -23.39 -0.15 7.54
CA THR A 118 -23.99 -0.96 8.60
C THR A 118 -22.92 -1.61 9.49
N GLY A 119 -21.89 -2.18 8.88
CA GLY A 119 -20.83 -2.88 9.62
C GLY A 119 -20.05 -1.94 10.53
N SER A 120 -19.68 -0.76 10.03
CA SER A 120 -18.98 0.26 10.82
C SER A 120 -19.82 0.75 12.01
N CYS A 121 -21.11 1.06 11.80
CA CYS A 121 -22.00 1.47 12.89
C CYS A 121 -22.12 0.39 13.97
N ILE A 122 -22.26 -0.87 13.57
CA ILE A 122 -22.34 -2.00 14.52
C ILE A 122 -21.03 -2.17 15.29
N ILE A 123 -19.87 -2.15 14.59
CA ILE A 123 -18.56 -2.28 15.25
C ILE A 123 -18.34 -1.13 16.24
N GLU A 124 -18.64 0.11 15.87
CA GLU A 124 -18.48 1.26 16.77
C GLU A 124 -19.37 1.16 17.99
N ALA A 125 -20.66 0.84 17.84
CA ALA A 125 -21.55 0.66 18.96
C ALA A 125 -21.10 -0.49 19.87
N PHE A 126 -20.66 -1.60 19.29
CA PHE A 126 -20.13 -2.75 20.03
C PHE A 126 -18.88 -2.39 20.83
N LEU A 127 -17.95 -1.64 20.25
CA LEU A 127 -16.74 -1.15 20.93
C LEU A 127 -17.05 -0.11 22.02
N ASN A 128 -18.16 0.62 21.89
CA ASN A 128 -18.66 1.58 22.88
C ASN A 128 -19.49 0.94 24.00
N GLY A 129 -19.61 -0.39 24.01
CA GLY A 129 -20.23 -1.14 25.12
C GLY A 129 -21.63 -1.66 24.85
N GLU A 130 -22.20 -1.46 23.65
CA GLU A 130 -23.46 -2.11 23.32
C GLU A 130 -23.19 -3.56 22.90
N HIS A 131 -23.64 -4.50 23.70
CA HIS A 131 -23.38 -5.93 23.48
C HIS A 131 -24.65 -6.74 23.17
N LYS A 132 -25.81 -6.10 23.15
CA LYS A 132 -27.07 -6.78 22.83
C LYS A 132 -27.27 -6.83 21.32
N GLY A 133 -27.40 -8.03 20.78
CA GLY A 133 -27.59 -8.24 19.36
C GLY A 133 -28.79 -7.49 18.77
N GLU A 134 -29.90 -7.40 19.55
CA GLU A 134 -31.12 -6.70 19.15
C GLU A 134 -30.88 -5.17 19.02
N GLU A 135 -30.11 -4.56 19.91
CA GLU A 135 -29.80 -3.12 19.82
C GLU A 135 -28.81 -2.85 18.68
N LEU A 136 -27.82 -3.71 18.50
CA LEU A 136 -26.88 -3.62 17.38
C LEU A 136 -27.59 -3.80 16.04
N ALA A 137 -28.60 -4.63 15.95
CA ALA A 137 -29.34 -4.88 14.72
C ALA A 137 -30.15 -3.65 14.23
N LYS A 138 -30.61 -2.79 15.16
CA LYS A 138 -31.30 -1.54 14.83
C LYS A 138 -30.42 -0.54 14.08
N LEU A 139 -29.10 -0.69 14.14
CA LEU A 139 -28.13 0.15 13.43
C LEU A 139 -27.96 -0.21 11.96
N ARG A 140 -28.76 -1.17 11.45
CA ARG A 140 -28.72 -1.53 10.03
C ARG A 140 -29.13 -0.36 9.14
N HIS A 141 -28.40 -0.14 8.07
CA HIS A 141 -28.82 0.80 7.04
C HIS A 141 -30.02 0.24 6.25
N TYR A 142 -30.92 1.11 5.78
CA TYR A 142 -32.15 0.70 5.08
C TYR A 142 -31.90 -0.20 3.85
N ASN A 143 -30.73 -0.07 3.21
CA ASN A 143 -30.30 -0.92 2.08
C ASN A 143 -29.77 -2.31 2.52
N CYS A 144 -29.70 -2.59 3.81
CA CYS A 144 -29.27 -3.90 4.29
C CYS A 144 -30.37 -4.93 4.00
N ARG A 145 -30.00 -6.00 3.27
CA ARG A 145 -30.98 -7.04 2.85
C ARG A 145 -31.44 -7.94 3.99
N LYS A 146 -30.64 -8.05 5.06
CA LYS A 146 -30.94 -8.90 6.19
C LYS A 146 -31.88 -8.18 7.17
N SER A 147 -32.81 -8.94 7.76
CA SER A 147 -33.71 -8.43 8.79
C SER A 147 -32.96 -8.16 10.11
N GLU A 148 -33.56 -7.35 10.98
CA GLU A 148 -33.00 -7.10 12.32
C GLU A 148 -32.91 -8.41 13.13
N GLU A 149 -33.87 -9.29 13.01
CA GLU A 149 -33.87 -10.60 13.68
C GLU A 149 -32.70 -11.49 13.21
N GLU A 150 -32.43 -11.52 11.89
CA GLU A 150 -31.28 -12.25 11.33
C GLU A 150 -29.98 -11.70 11.83
N ILE A 151 -29.87 -10.37 11.90
CA ILE A 151 -28.66 -9.68 12.39
C ILE A 151 -28.48 -9.93 13.90
N ALA A 152 -29.52 -9.78 14.70
CA ALA A 152 -29.49 -10.04 16.14
C ALA A 152 -29.07 -11.48 16.47
N LYS A 153 -29.57 -12.48 15.72
CA LYS A 153 -29.17 -13.88 15.88
C LYS A 153 -27.70 -14.14 15.54
N ALA A 154 -27.12 -13.37 14.63
CA ALA A 154 -25.72 -13.52 14.23
C ALA A 154 -24.75 -12.82 15.19
N LEU A 155 -25.23 -11.85 15.99
CA LEU A 155 -24.42 -11.02 16.87
C LEU A 155 -24.58 -11.44 18.35
N GLN A 156 -24.12 -12.66 18.68
CA GLN A 156 -24.22 -13.25 20.02
C GLN A 156 -22.89 -13.20 20.76
N PHE A 157 -22.57 -12.06 21.38
CA PHE A 157 -21.30 -11.84 22.06
C PHE A 157 -21.07 -12.85 23.20
N ASN A 158 -19.91 -13.49 23.21
CA ASN A 158 -19.53 -14.53 24.17
C ASN A 158 -18.75 -14.01 25.41
N GLY A 159 -18.65 -12.68 25.60
CA GLY A 159 -18.01 -12.06 26.75
C GLY A 159 -16.47 -11.99 26.71
N ARG A 160 -15.79 -12.36 25.62
CA ARG A 160 -14.32 -12.38 25.49
C ARG A 160 -13.74 -10.96 25.35
N LYS A 161 -13.38 -10.37 26.50
CA LYS A 161 -12.83 -8.99 26.56
C LYS A 161 -11.45 -8.83 25.96
N ASP A 162 -10.65 -9.88 25.95
CA ASP A 162 -9.33 -9.91 25.32
C ASP A 162 -9.41 -9.70 23.81
N TYR A 163 -10.36 -10.34 23.14
CA TYR A 163 -10.58 -10.13 21.70
C TYR A 163 -11.28 -8.79 21.42
N LEU A 164 -12.10 -8.30 22.32
CA LEU A 164 -12.70 -6.97 22.21
C LEU A 164 -11.62 -5.88 22.24
N PHE A 165 -10.64 -6.00 23.14
CA PHE A 165 -9.49 -5.11 23.17
C PHE A 165 -8.71 -5.15 21.83
N ALA A 166 -8.39 -6.35 21.33
CA ALA A 166 -7.69 -6.51 20.07
C ALA A 166 -8.48 -5.96 18.88
N LEU A 167 -9.80 -6.18 18.84
CA LEU A 167 -10.69 -5.60 17.83
C LEU A 167 -10.63 -4.07 17.84
N LYS A 168 -10.62 -3.45 19.01
CA LYS A 168 -10.52 -1.99 19.14
C LYS A 168 -9.23 -1.46 18.54
N GLN A 169 -8.08 -2.10 18.82
CA GLN A 169 -6.78 -1.71 18.25
C GLN A 169 -6.78 -1.78 16.72
N GLU A 170 -7.37 -2.84 16.16
CA GLU A 170 -7.46 -2.99 14.70
C GLU A 170 -8.44 -1.98 14.08
N TRP A 171 -9.53 -1.66 14.75
CA TRP A 171 -10.48 -0.64 14.31
C TRP A 171 -9.86 0.75 14.29
N ASP A 172 -9.13 1.12 15.32
CA ASP A 172 -8.44 2.41 15.40
C ASP A 172 -7.33 2.50 14.32
N SER A 173 -6.58 1.42 14.10
CA SER A 173 -5.61 1.31 13.02
C SER A 173 -6.26 1.44 11.63
N TYR A 174 -7.40 0.78 11.41
CA TYR A 174 -8.15 0.87 10.17
C TYR A 174 -8.62 2.30 9.88
N LYS A 175 -9.18 3.00 10.89
CA LYS A 175 -9.62 4.40 10.73
C LYS A 175 -8.47 5.32 10.38
N HIS A 176 -7.33 5.14 11.04
CA HIS A 176 -6.11 5.90 10.75
C HIS A 176 -5.62 5.67 9.31
N LEU A 177 -5.53 4.40 8.88
CA LEU A 177 -5.14 4.06 7.51
C LEU A 177 -6.11 4.63 6.47
N LYS A 178 -7.41 4.62 6.76
CA LYS A 178 -8.43 5.22 5.88
C LYS A 178 -8.20 6.72 5.70
N GLN A 179 -7.88 7.43 6.79
CA GLN A 179 -7.53 8.86 6.72
C GLN A 179 -6.27 9.08 5.88
N GLN A 180 -5.21 8.30 6.10
CA GLN A 180 -3.98 8.40 5.31
C GLN A 180 -4.21 8.13 3.81
N ILE A 181 -5.11 7.20 3.46
CA ILE A 181 -5.49 6.95 2.07
C ILE A 181 -6.16 8.19 1.48
N MET A 182 -7.12 8.80 2.19
CA MET A 182 -7.79 10.02 1.75
C MET A 182 -6.81 11.18 1.55
N ASP A 183 -5.89 11.37 2.48
CA ASP A 183 -4.86 12.41 2.40
C ASP A 183 -3.94 12.18 1.18
N THR A 184 -3.60 10.92 0.92
CA THR A 184 -2.78 10.53 -0.25
C THR A 184 -3.55 10.78 -1.56
N ASP A 185 -4.85 10.47 -1.60
CA ASP A 185 -5.70 10.73 -2.75
C ASP A 185 -5.79 12.22 -3.06
N LEU A 186 -5.92 13.06 -2.03
CA LEU A 186 -5.89 14.52 -2.19
C LEU A 186 -4.55 15.03 -2.75
N GLN A 187 -3.42 14.45 -2.35
CA GLN A 187 -2.12 14.83 -2.89
C GLN A 187 -1.98 14.41 -4.37
N ILE A 188 -2.43 13.21 -4.73
CA ILE A 188 -2.43 12.75 -6.13
C ILE A 188 -3.30 13.68 -6.98
N ASP A 189 -4.47 14.05 -6.51
CA ASP A 189 -5.42 14.93 -7.20
C ASP A 189 -4.82 16.33 -7.47
N ARG A 190 -4.12 16.89 -6.47
CA ARG A 190 -3.42 18.18 -6.61
C ARG A 190 -2.32 18.11 -7.67
N LEU A 191 -1.47 17.07 -7.62
CA LEU A 191 -0.39 16.89 -8.59
C LEU A 191 -0.93 16.75 -10.02
N LEU A 192 -2.00 15.98 -10.20
CA LEU A 192 -2.59 15.79 -11.53
C LEU A 192 -3.17 17.12 -12.08
N LYS A 193 -3.77 17.96 -11.23
CA LYS A 193 -4.24 19.29 -11.64
C LYS A 193 -3.08 20.19 -12.04
N GLU A 194 -2.00 20.23 -11.25
CA GLU A 194 -0.79 21.01 -11.58
C GLU A 194 -0.18 20.59 -12.91
N PHE A 195 -0.22 19.28 -13.26
CA PHE A 195 0.29 18.80 -14.54
C PHE A 195 -0.58 19.25 -15.72
N ILE A 196 -1.89 19.21 -15.57
CA ILE A 196 -2.83 19.68 -16.58
C ILE A 196 -2.59 21.19 -16.86
N GLU A 197 -2.51 21.99 -15.80
CA GLU A 197 -2.26 23.43 -15.92
C GLU A 197 -0.91 23.74 -16.59
N LYS A 198 0.16 22.99 -16.26
CA LYS A 198 1.46 23.13 -16.91
C LYS A 198 1.42 22.79 -18.40
N ASP A 199 0.63 21.80 -18.81
CA ASP A 199 0.51 21.42 -20.22
C ASP A 199 -0.32 22.41 -21.04
N GLU A 200 -1.33 23.02 -20.45
CA GLU A 200 -2.13 24.06 -21.07
C GLU A 200 -1.31 25.33 -21.35
N HIS A 201 -0.37 25.66 -20.47
CA HIS A 201 0.52 26.84 -20.63
C HIS A 201 1.67 26.62 -21.61
N LYS A 202 1.89 25.38 -22.08
CA LYS A 202 2.92 25.04 -23.10
C LYS A 202 2.39 25.04 -24.53
N LYS A 203 1.07 25.20 -24.70
CA LYS A 203 0.41 25.31 -26.02
C LYS A 203 0.18 26.76 -26.40
#